data_7d1041ce88b21c9879484cc8b7025e38
#
_entry.id   7d1041ce88b21c9879484cc8b7025e38
#
_cell.length_a   1.000
_cell.length_b   1.000
_cell.length_c   1.000
_cell.angle_alpha   90.00
_cell.angle_beta   90.00
_cell.angle_gamma   90.00
#
_symmetry.space_group_name_H-M   'P 1'
#
loop_
_entity.id
_entity.type
_entity.pdbx_description
1 polymer ?
#
loop_
_entity_poly.entity_id
_entity_poly.type
_entity_poly.pdbx_seq_one_letter_code
_entity_poly.pdbx_strand_id
1 'polypeptide(L)'
;ATGTDFYPTLLELAGLKQLPAHHIDGISLVPALRGECSERLLYWHYPHYGNQGGEPSSIIREGDHKLIRYYEDGHEELYNVKEDISEANDLAAIHPDLVKKLSTKLTAHLTEVGAKIPKRDPRFDAEKKVLQIKTFRTKKKAQLEKQHANFLKPGYQPNKTWWGSVQT
;
A
#
# COMPACT_ATOMS: atom_id res chain seq x y z
N ALA A 1 -6.91 1.16 11.45
CA ALA A 1 -8.03 1.58 10.60
C ALA A 1 -7.63 1.52 9.13
N THR A 2 -8.58 1.21 8.27
CA THR A 2 -8.43 1.23 6.80
C THR A 2 -9.56 2.04 6.16
N GLY A 3 -9.44 2.39 4.90
CA GLY A 3 -10.51 3.13 4.18
C GLY A 3 -11.85 2.38 4.14
N THR A 4 -11.82 1.05 4.18
CA THR A 4 -13.01 0.20 4.21
C THR A 4 -13.82 0.31 5.51
N ASP A 5 -13.22 0.83 6.59
CA ASP A 5 -13.87 0.97 7.90
C ASP A 5 -14.83 2.15 7.97
N PHE A 6 -14.68 3.15 7.09
CA PHE A 6 -15.53 4.34 7.14
C PHE A 6 -17.00 4.02 6.90
N TYR A 7 -17.32 3.16 5.95
CA TYR A 7 -18.71 2.85 5.62
C TYR A 7 -19.47 2.23 6.79
N PRO A 8 -19.02 1.13 7.43
CA PRO A 8 -19.72 0.57 8.59
C PRO A 8 -19.70 1.54 9.80
N THR A 9 -18.66 2.36 9.96
CA THR A 9 -18.61 3.36 11.01
C THR A 9 -19.71 4.44 10.84
N LEU A 10 -19.87 4.93 9.61
CA LEU A 10 -20.90 5.95 9.33
C LEU A 10 -22.31 5.38 9.50
N LEU A 11 -22.55 4.13 9.10
CA LEU A 11 -23.84 3.47 9.35
C LEU A 11 -24.14 3.41 10.85
N GLU A 12 -23.17 2.99 11.67
CA GLU A 12 -23.35 2.89 13.12
C GLU A 12 -23.57 4.27 13.77
N LEU A 13 -22.78 5.28 13.40
CA LEU A 13 -22.96 6.64 13.92
C LEU A 13 -24.30 7.25 13.54
N ALA A 14 -24.84 6.90 12.38
CA ALA A 14 -26.16 7.34 11.92
C ALA A 14 -27.31 6.52 12.51
N GLY A 15 -27.05 5.53 13.36
CA GLY A 15 -28.06 4.63 13.89
C GLY A 15 -28.71 3.71 12.85
N LEU A 16 -28.05 3.49 11.72
CA LEU A 16 -28.53 2.66 10.63
C LEU A 16 -28.06 1.21 10.80
N LYS A 17 -28.81 0.29 10.20
CA LYS A 17 -28.46 -1.14 10.22
C LYS A 17 -27.18 -1.40 9.45
N GLN A 18 -26.28 -2.19 10.04
CA GLN A 18 -25.08 -2.69 9.35
C GLN A 18 -25.46 -3.57 8.16
N LEU A 19 -24.67 -3.47 7.08
CA LEU A 19 -24.87 -4.20 5.83
C LEU A 19 -23.64 -5.07 5.51
N PRO A 20 -23.39 -6.19 6.24
CA PRO A 20 -22.16 -6.99 6.12
C PRO A 20 -21.83 -7.45 4.70
N ALA A 21 -22.85 -7.66 3.86
CA ALA A 21 -22.66 -8.00 2.44
C ALA A 21 -22.05 -6.87 1.61
N HIS A 22 -22.06 -5.62 2.11
CA HIS A 22 -21.53 -4.43 1.43
C HIS A 22 -20.20 -3.92 2.00
N HIS A 23 -19.82 -4.37 3.20
CA HIS A 23 -18.56 -3.97 3.85
C HIS A 23 -17.80 -5.17 4.39
N ILE A 24 -17.55 -6.15 3.52
CA ILE A 24 -16.92 -7.45 3.86
C ILE A 24 -15.54 -7.30 4.51
N ASP A 25 -14.78 -6.27 4.16
CA ASP A 25 -13.43 -6.01 4.67
C ASP A 25 -13.39 -4.94 5.77
N GLY A 26 -14.50 -4.24 6.00
CA GLY A 26 -14.58 -3.12 6.93
C GLY A 26 -15.26 -3.49 8.25
N ILE A 27 -14.78 -2.88 9.33
CA ILE A 27 -15.44 -2.92 10.65
C ILE A 27 -15.74 -1.50 11.12
N SER A 28 -16.76 -1.36 11.96
CA SER A 28 -17.01 -0.06 12.59
C SER A 28 -15.88 0.32 13.54
N LEU A 29 -15.44 1.57 13.47
CA LEU A 29 -14.47 2.16 14.38
C LEU A 29 -15.11 2.75 15.65
N VAL A 30 -16.43 2.71 15.79
CA VAL A 30 -17.11 3.26 16.98
C VAL A 30 -16.62 2.63 18.29
N PRO A 31 -16.39 1.31 18.40
CA PRO A 31 -15.75 0.73 19.58
C PRO A 31 -14.36 1.32 19.85
N ALA A 32 -13.54 1.47 18.80
CA ALA A 32 -12.20 2.05 18.92
C ALA A 32 -12.24 3.51 19.40
N LEU A 33 -13.22 4.31 18.97
CA LEU A 33 -13.44 5.67 19.46
C LEU A 33 -13.80 5.72 20.95
N ARG A 34 -14.28 4.62 21.49
CA ARG A 34 -14.56 4.46 22.94
C ARG A 34 -13.39 3.85 23.72
N GLY A 35 -12.25 3.60 23.06
CA GLY A 35 -11.08 2.95 23.65
C GLY A 35 -11.08 1.42 23.59
N GLU A 36 -12.05 0.83 22.93
CA GLU A 36 -12.18 -0.63 22.74
C GLU A 36 -11.51 -1.03 21.43
N CYS A 37 -10.20 -1.31 21.46
CA CYS A 37 -9.47 -1.74 20.29
C CYS A 37 -9.47 -3.26 20.16
N SER A 38 -9.89 -3.77 19.01
CA SER A 38 -9.71 -5.17 18.63
C SER A 38 -8.58 -5.28 17.61
N GLU A 39 -7.68 -6.22 17.83
CA GLU A 39 -6.68 -6.57 16.82
C GLU A 39 -7.35 -7.37 15.70
N ARG A 40 -6.95 -7.07 14.45
CA ARG A 40 -7.36 -7.83 13.28
C ARG A 40 -6.23 -7.94 12.28
N LEU A 41 -6.32 -8.93 11.41
CA LEU A 41 -5.44 -9.03 10.26
C LEU A 41 -5.88 -8.02 9.19
N LEU A 42 -4.92 -7.32 8.62
CA LEU A 42 -5.14 -6.44 7.50
C LEU A 42 -4.33 -6.93 6.32
N TYR A 43 -4.94 -6.89 5.12
CA TYR A 43 -4.34 -7.36 3.89
C TYR A 43 -4.43 -6.32 2.80
N TRP A 44 -3.38 -6.25 1.97
CA TRP A 44 -3.36 -5.46 0.74
C TRP A 44 -2.75 -6.32 -0.36
N HIS A 45 -3.33 -6.26 -1.53
CA HIS A 45 -2.85 -6.95 -2.71
C HIS A 45 -2.81 -5.99 -3.88
N TYR A 46 -1.60 -5.66 -4.33
CA TYR A 46 -1.37 -4.76 -5.45
C TYR A 46 -0.43 -5.41 -6.46
N PRO A 47 -0.97 -6.26 -7.38
CA PRO A 47 -0.16 -7.07 -8.31
C PRO A 47 0.30 -6.27 -9.55
N HIS A 48 0.59 -5.00 -9.40
CA HIS A 48 0.91 -4.06 -10.49
C HIS A 48 2.12 -3.21 -10.15
N TYR A 49 2.78 -2.69 -11.19
CA TYR A 49 3.75 -1.62 -11.02
C TYR A 49 3.03 -0.28 -10.88
N GLY A 50 3.39 0.51 -9.88
CA GLY A 50 2.88 1.87 -9.72
C GLY A 50 3.59 2.84 -10.65
N ASN A 51 2.86 3.84 -11.17
CA ASN A 51 3.43 4.91 -11.98
C ASN A 51 4.32 5.88 -11.15
N GLN A 52 4.19 5.84 -9.84
CA GLN A 52 4.97 6.64 -8.88
C GLN A 52 6.10 5.83 -8.22
N GLY A 53 6.33 4.63 -8.69
CA GLY A 53 7.23 3.64 -8.10
C GLY A 53 6.43 2.53 -7.40
N GLY A 54 7.15 1.57 -6.84
CA GLY A 54 6.58 0.39 -6.21
C GLY A 54 6.51 -0.80 -7.16
N GLU A 55 6.74 -1.96 -6.58
CA GLU A 55 6.73 -3.25 -7.25
C GLU A 55 5.44 -4.00 -6.92
N PRO A 56 5.04 -4.96 -7.79
CA PRO A 56 3.90 -5.82 -7.48
C PRO A 56 4.12 -6.55 -6.16
N SER A 57 3.21 -6.36 -5.22
CA SER A 57 3.39 -6.88 -3.86
C SER A 57 2.06 -7.24 -3.20
N SER A 58 2.17 -8.01 -2.12
CA SER A 58 1.10 -8.25 -1.16
C SER A 58 1.60 -8.05 0.25
N ILE A 59 0.72 -7.57 1.09
CA ILE A 59 1.03 -7.18 2.45
C ILE A 59 0.05 -7.85 3.40
N ILE A 60 0.58 -8.31 4.54
CA ILE A 60 -0.21 -8.65 5.73
C ILE A 60 0.29 -7.84 6.92
N ARG A 61 -0.63 -7.32 7.72
CA ARG A 61 -0.33 -6.74 9.02
C ARG A 61 -1.06 -7.49 10.12
N GLU A 62 -0.31 -7.94 11.13
CA GLU A 62 -0.80 -8.56 12.36
C GLU A 62 -0.23 -7.78 13.56
N GLY A 63 -1.08 -7.07 14.28
CA GLY A 63 -0.65 -6.21 15.38
C GLY A 63 0.36 -5.14 14.92
N ASP A 64 1.53 -5.16 15.55
CA ASP A 64 2.61 -4.21 15.26
C ASP A 64 3.50 -4.64 14.08
N HIS A 65 3.34 -5.88 13.57
CA HIS A 65 4.19 -6.41 12.51
C HIS A 65 3.52 -6.34 11.14
N LYS A 66 4.29 -5.95 10.15
CA LYS A 66 3.92 -5.87 8.73
C LYS A 66 4.90 -6.70 7.90
N LEU A 67 4.38 -7.66 7.14
CA LEU A 67 5.14 -8.43 6.15
C LEU A 67 4.75 -7.95 4.76
N ILE A 68 5.75 -7.71 3.91
CA ILE A 68 5.59 -7.39 2.49
C ILE A 68 6.21 -8.52 1.69
N ARG A 69 5.44 -9.10 0.76
CA ARG A 69 5.92 -10.05 -0.24
C ARG A 69 5.98 -9.38 -1.60
N TYR A 70 7.13 -9.37 -2.20
CA TYR A 70 7.35 -8.87 -3.56
C TYR A 70 7.28 -10.00 -4.58
N TYR A 71 6.70 -9.71 -5.74
CA TYR A 71 6.48 -10.75 -6.76
C TYR A 71 7.54 -10.81 -7.84
N GLU A 72 8.46 -9.86 -7.90
CA GLU A 72 9.51 -9.84 -8.93
C GLU A 72 10.54 -10.96 -8.72
N ASP A 73 11.01 -11.10 -7.51
CA ASP A 73 12.03 -12.07 -7.10
C ASP A 73 11.59 -12.97 -5.94
N GLY A 74 10.43 -12.69 -5.35
CA GLY A 74 9.86 -13.47 -4.26
C GLY A 74 10.41 -13.15 -2.87
N HIS A 75 11.20 -12.07 -2.73
CA HIS A 75 11.69 -11.69 -1.41
C HIS A 75 10.56 -11.19 -0.50
N GLU A 76 10.78 -11.31 0.80
CA GLU A 76 9.85 -10.84 1.83
C GLU A 76 10.59 -9.94 2.81
N GLU A 77 9.97 -8.83 3.18
CA GLU A 77 10.46 -7.89 4.18
C GLU A 77 9.52 -7.88 5.38
N LEU A 78 10.08 -7.76 6.60
CA LEU A 78 9.33 -7.72 7.84
C LEU A 78 9.66 -6.45 8.62
N TYR A 79 8.63 -5.73 9.08
CA TYR A 79 8.79 -4.50 9.84
C TYR A 79 7.97 -4.50 11.11
N ASN A 80 8.47 -3.85 12.18
CA ASN A 80 7.68 -3.46 13.35
C ASN A 80 7.24 -2.01 13.18
N VAL A 81 6.04 -1.80 12.64
CA VAL A 81 5.55 -0.46 12.28
C VAL A 81 5.15 0.41 13.47
N LYS A 82 5.20 -0.12 14.69
CA LYS A 82 5.02 0.67 15.91
C LYS A 82 6.31 1.37 16.33
N GLU A 83 7.43 0.68 16.23
CA GLU A 83 8.74 1.18 16.63
C GLU A 83 9.48 1.83 15.47
N ASP A 84 9.22 1.39 14.24
CA ASP A 84 9.82 1.86 13.00
C ASP A 84 8.73 2.18 11.95
N ILE A 85 8.07 3.32 12.12
CA ILE A 85 7.01 3.80 11.21
C ILE A 85 7.53 4.10 9.79
N SER A 86 8.83 4.32 9.65
CA SER A 86 9.51 4.60 8.38
C SER A 86 9.90 3.34 7.61
N GLU A 87 9.75 2.15 8.22
CA GLU A 87 10.13 0.88 7.61
C GLU A 87 11.60 0.88 7.13
N ALA A 88 12.49 1.43 7.96
CA ALA A 88 13.91 1.56 7.63
C ALA A 88 14.72 0.30 7.96
N ASN A 89 14.21 -0.54 8.87
CA ASN A 89 14.93 -1.70 9.39
C ASN A 89 14.16 -2.98 9.08
N ASP A 90 14.60 -3.70 8.06
CA ASP A 90 14.04 -5.02 7.73
C ASP A 90 14.46 -6.06 8.78
N LEU A 91 13.48 -6.69 9.42
CA LEU A 91 13.63 -7.70 10.44
C LEU A 91 13.52 -9.14 9.92
N ALA A 92 13.34 -9.34 8.62
CA ALA A 92 13.07 -10.67 8.05
C ALA A 92 14.16 -11.69 8.37
N ALA A 93 15.44 -11.29 8.28
CA ALA A 93 16.56 -12.16 8.60
C ALA A 93 16.68 -12.46 10.09
N ILE A 94 16.16 -11.59 10.97
CA ILE A 94 16.27 -11.71 12.45
C ILE A 94 15.11 -12.57 12.98
N HIS A 95 13.93 -12.51 12.35
CA HIS A 95 12.71 -13.21 12.80
C HIS A 95 12.11 -14.14 11.74
N PRO A 96 12.85 -15.16 11.26
CA PRO A 96 12.41 -16.04 10.17
C PRO A 96 11.14 -16.83 10.51
N ASP A 97 10.92 -17.19 11.75
CA ASP A 97 9.70 -17.90 12.17
C ASP A 97 8.46 -17.01 12.06
N LEU A 98 8.58 -15.71 12.38
CA LEU A 98 7.49 -14.75 12.23
C LEU A 98 7.21 -14.50 10.75
N VAL A 99 8.24 -14.36 9.92
CA VAL A 99 8.11 -14.27 8.47
C VAL A 99 7.32 -15.48 7.95
N LYS A 100 7.71 -16.70 8.29
CA LYS A 100 7.03 -17.93 7.88
C LYS A 100 5.55 -17.95 8.32
N LYS A 101 5.28 -17.56 9.57
CA LYS A 101 3.91 -17.47 10.11
C LYS A 101 3.05 -16.53 9.30
N LEU A 102 3.51 -15.29 9.08
CA LEU A 102 2.76 -14.25 8.36
C LEU A 102 2.63 -14.58 6.87
N SER A 103 3.68 -15.10 6.25
CA SER A 103 3.71 -15.56 4.87
C SER A 103 2.68 -16.67 4.61
N THR A 104 2.54 -17.61 5.55
CA THR A 104 1.52 -18.67 5.48
C THR A 104 0.10 -18.09 5.55
N LYS A 105 -0.16 -17.17 6.48
CA LYS A 105 -1.45 -16.50 6.60
C LYS A 105 -1.80 -15.67 5.36
N LEU A 106 -0.82 -14.93 4.83
CA LEU A 106 -0.99 -14.16 3.60
C LEU A 106 -1.34 -15.06 2.43
N THR A 107 -0.64 -16.19 2.26
CA THR A 107 -0.91 -17.15 1.19
C THR A 107 -2.31 -17.76 1.30
N ALA A 108 -2.73 -18.13 2.51
CA ALA A 108 -4.06 -18.66 2.75
C ALA A 108 -5.15 -17.66 2.37
N HIS A 109 -5.02 -16.41 2.82
CA HIS A 109 -5.96 -15.34 2.46
C HIS A 109 -6.01 -15.07 0.94
N LEU A 110 -4.87 -14.93 0.28
CA LEU A 110 -4.81 -14.71 -1.17
C LEU A 110 -5.47 -15.86 -1.96
N THR A 111 -5.34 -17.09 -1.46
CA THR A 111 -5.98 -18.26 -2.06
C THR A 111 -7.50 -18.22 -1.86
N GLU A 112 -7.95 -17.92 -0.64
CA GLU A 112 -9.36 -17.83 -0.27
C GLU A 112 -10.12 -16.79 -1.11
N VAL A 113 -9.51 -15.61 -1.31
CA VAL A 113 -10.13 -14.52 -2.10
C VAL A 113 -9.91 -14.68 -3.62
N GLY A 114 -9.24 -15.72 -4.07
CA GLY A 114 -8.96 -15.95 -5.50
C GLY A 114 -8.08 -14.85 -6.11
N ALA A 115 -7.10 -14.33 -5.35
CA ALA A 115 -6.23 -13.25 -5.78
C ALA A 115 -5.43 -13.62 -7.04
N LYS A 116 -5.33 -12.67 -7.96
CA LYS A 116 -4.58 -12.85 -9.21
C LYS A 116 -3.09 -12.57 -8.97
N ILE A 117 -2.31 -13.61 -8.84
CA ILE A 117 -0.85 -13.50 -8.68
C ILE A 117 -0.21 -13.16 -10.02
N PRO A 118 0.71 -12.16 -10.09
CA PRO A 118 1.43 -11.80 -11.30
C PRO A 118 2.22 -12.99 -11.87
N LYS A 119 2.25 -13.10 -13.18
CA LYS A 119 3.10 -14.07 -13.90
C LYS A 119 4.25 -13.32 -14.54
N ARG A 120 5.40 -14.00 -14.65
CA ARG A 120 6.57 -13.43 -15.34
C ARG A 120 6.19 -13.05 -16.77
N ASP A 121 6.46 -11.80 -17.15
CA ASP A 121 6.30 -11.33 -18.53
C ASP A 121 7.45 -11.92 -19.39
N PRO A 122 7.16 -12.72 -20.42
CA PRO A 122 8.19 -13.26 -21.31
C PRO A 122 8.94 -12.17 -22.10
N ARG A 123 8.41 -10.96 -22.15
CA ARG A 123 9.04 -9.79 -22.82
C ARG A 123 9.94 -8.99 -21.88
N PHE A 124 10.12 -9.45 -20.63
CA PHE A 124 10.96 -8.76 -19.65
C PHE A 124 12.41 -8.69 -20.13
N ASP A 125 12.95 -7.48 -20.11
CA ASP A 125 14.32 -7.13 -20.52
C ASP A 125 15.01 -6.44 -19.33
N ALA A 126 15.95 -7.13 -18.71
CA ALA A 126 16.66 -6.65 -17.53
C ALA A 126 17.52 -5.41 -17.83
N GLU A 127 18.11 -5.33 -19.02
CA GLU A 127 18.95 -4.18 -19.42
C GLU A 127 18.07 -2.92 -19.59
N LYS A 128 16.92 -3.09 -20.24
CA LYS A 128 15.91 -2.02 -20.34
C LYS A 128 15.44 -1.54 -18.97
N LYS A 129 15.18 -2.45 -18.04
CA LYS A 129 14.78 -2.09 -16.68
C LYS A 129 15.86 -1.24 -15.99
N VAL A 130 17.11 -1.67 -16.03
CA VAL A 130 18.25 -0.91 -15.46
C VAL A 130 18.34 0.48 -16.09
N LEU A 131 18.23 0.58 -17.41
CA LEU A 131 18.27 1.86 -18.11
C LEU A 131 17.09 2.77 -17.74
N GLN A 132 15.88 2.20 -17.59
CA GLN A 132 14.70 2.95 -17.14
C GLN A 132 14.88 3.49 -15.73
N ILE A 133 15.36 2.66 -14.78
CA ILE A 133 15.64 3.08 -13.41
C ILE A 133 16.69 4.21 -13.38
N LYS A 134 17.79 4.05 -14.14
CA LYS A 134 18.82 5.09 -14.27
C LYS A 134 18.25 6.39 -14.81
N THR A 135 17.45 6.31 -15.87
CA THR A 135 16.81 7.48 -16.48
C THR A 135 15.84 8.16 -15.52
N PHE A 136 15.04 7.37 -14.77
CA PHE A 136 14.13 7.91 -13.77
C PHE A 136 14.89 8.64 -12.65
N ARG A 137 15.90 7.99 -12.07
CA ARG A 137 16.69 8.55 -10.95
C ARG A 137 17.49 9.81 -11.32
N THR A 138 17.87 9.96 -12.59
CA THR A 138 18.66 11.11 -13.05
C THR A 138 17.79 12.18 -13.70
N LYS A 139 17.25 11.91 -14.88
CA LYS A 139 16.51 12.90 -15.67
C LYS A 139 15.14 13.25 -15.08
N LYS A 140 14.36 12.23 -14.70
CA LYS A 140 13.00 12.44 -14.19
C LYS A 140 13.02 13.10 -12.82
N LYS A 141 13.90 12.67 -11.93
CA LYS A 141 14.08 13.31 -10.61
C LYS A 141 14.41 14.79 -10.75
N ALA A 142 15.42 15.13 -11.54
CA ALA A 142 15.81 16.53 -11.77
C ALA A 142 14.66 17.38 -12.35
N GLN A 143 13.87 16.80 -13.27
CA GLN A 143 12.68 17.46 -13.80
C GLN A 143 11.63 17.73 -12.72
N LEU A 144 11.35 16.74 -11.85
CA LEU A 144 10.38 16.86 -10.77
C LEU A 144 10.85 17.87 -9.70
N GLU A 145 12.12 17.87 -9.35
CA GLU A 145 12.70 18.86 -8.43
C GLU A 145 12.56 20.30 -8.97
N LYS A 146 12.85 20.49 -10.27
CA LYS A 146 12.65 21.80 -10.93
C LYS A 146 11.18 22.22 -10.93
N GLN A 147 10.27 21.27 -11.19
CA GLN A 147 8.82 21.51 -11.13
C GLN A 147 8.37 21.88 -9.73
N HIS A 148 8.82 21.13 -8.71
CA HIS A 148 8.55 21.40 -7.30
C HIS A 148 9.03 22.79 -6.89
N ALA A 149 10.28 23.13 -7.21
CA ALA A 149 10.83 24.46 -6.93
C ALA A 149 10.03 25.59 -7.62
N ASN A 150 9.44 25.31 -8.78
CA ASN A 150 8.56 26.27 -9.45
C ASN A 150 7.22 26.45 -8.73
N PHE A 151 6.65 25.39 -8.16
CA PHE A 151 5.41 25.46 -7.38
C PHE A 151 5.55 26.29 -6.10
N LEU A 152 6.74 26.33 -5.53
CA LEU A 152 7.04 27.11 -4.31
C LEU A 152 7.30 28.59 -4.56
N LYS A 153 7.33 29.06 -5.80
CA LYS A 153 7.56 30.47 -6.11
C LYS A 153 6.35 31.34 -5.69
N PRO A 154 6.58 32.50 -5.08
CA PRO A 154 5.51 33.46 -4.84
C PRO A 154 4.79 33.82 -6.15
N GLY A 155 3.48 33.81 -6.13
CA GLY A 155 2.65 34.11 -7.31
C GLY A 155 2.55 32.99 -8.36
N TYR A 156 3.03 31.76 -8.05
CA TYR A 156 2.79 30.62 -8.92
C TYR A 156 1.27 30.40 -9.08
N GLN A 157 0.82 30.30 -10.34
CA GLN A 157 -0.54 29.91 -10.65
C GLN A 157 -0.53 28.55 -11.36
N PRO A 158 -1.37 27.58 -10.92
CA PRO A 158 -1.48 26.30 -11.59
C PRO A 158 -2.02 26.49 -13.01
N ASN A 159 -1.68 25.57 -13.88
CA ASN A 159 -2.23 25.52 -15.23
C ASN A 159 -3.76 25.42 -15.14
N LYS A 160 -4.49 26.13 -16.02
CA LYS A 160 -5.98 26.12 -16.12
C LYS A 160 -6.56 24.70 -16.29
N THR A 161 -5.77 23.76 -16.82
CA THR A 161 -6.18 22.36 -17.02
C THR A 161 -5.65 21.41 -15.94
N TRP A 162 -5.13 21.96 -14.84
CA TRP A 162 -4.63 21.14 -13.73
C TRP A 162 -5.74 20.24 -13.18
N TRP A 163 -5.48 18.94 -13.13
CA TRP A 163 -6.44 17.92 -12.71
C TRP A 163 -7.75 17.86 -13.51
N GLY A 164 -7.76 18.32 -14.74
CA GLY A 164 -8.95 18.35 -15.58
C GLY A 164 -10.02 19.36 -15.17
N SER A 165 -9.72 20.21 -14.17
CA SER A 165 -10.62 21.32 -13.80
C SER A 165 -10.41 22.49 -14.76
N VAL A 166 -11.49 22.94 -15.39
CA VAL A 166 -11.52 24.19 -16.13
C VAL A 166 -11.82 25.30 -15.15
N GLN A 167 -10.86 26.18 -14.89
CA GLN A 167 -11.15 27.43 -14.18
C GLN A 167 -11.86 28.36 -15.16
N THR A 168 -13.14 28.60 -14.91
CA THR A 168 -13.95 29.61 -15.61
C THR A 168 -13.59 31.01 -15.13
#